data_dcf179be540e035d3b03f67abca626d5
#
_entry.id   dcf179be540e035d3b03f67abca626d5
#
_cell.length_a   1.000
_cell.length_b   1.000
_cell.length_c   1.000
_cell.angle_alpha   90.00
_cell.angle_beta   90.00
_cell.angle_gamma   90.00
#
_symmetry.space_group_name_H-M   'P 1'
#
loop_
_entity.id
_entity.type
_entity.pdbx_description
1 polymer ?
#
loop_
_entity_poly.entity_id
_entity_poly.type
_entity_poly.pdbx_seq_one_letter_code
_entity_poly.pdbx_strand_id
1 'polypeptide(L)'
;MAEKTYTEQQNIKYKKKLNELLDILPDFSTQYFDSLEFNKQPRTKVAYAMDIKGFFEFLIECIPKFSSYAMKDFKPQDLEKINGTDITRYLRHVKLYKKNGRDITNSESAAKRKLCALRRFYEYYCRYEIISLNPTIKVDMPKIHEKAIIRMEPNEVAEFLDNVESGNKLTKTQLQSHEKLKTRDLALLTLMLGTGIRVSECVGLDINDVDFDNDRIRVIRKGGSESFVYFGDEVREALLNYLEERKNLTPDEGHENALFISAKKKRLCVRSVELLVKKYAQTVTTVKHITPHKLRSTYGTNLYQESQDIYLVADVLGHKDVNTTRKHYAEIVEENKRSARNIVKLRKD
;
A
#
# COMPACT_ATOMS: atom_id res chain seq x y z
N MET A 1 26.84 16.93 3.90
CA MET A 1 25.41 16.88 4.30
C MET A 1 25.07 15.42 4.50
N ALA A 2 24.33 15.07 5.56
CA ALA A 2 23.89 13.68 5.77
C ALA A 2 23.04 13.23 4.58
N GLU A 3 23.28 12.01 4.12
CA GLU A 3 22.52 11.41 3.01
C GLU A 3 21.06 11.24 3.45
N LYS A 4 20.12 11.67 2.56
CA LYS A 4 18.68 11.61 2.87
C LYS A 4 18.22 10.16 2.83
N THR A 5 17.51 9.73 3.85
CA THR A 5 16.87 8.42 3.89
C THR A 5 15.87 8.25 2.72
N TYR A 6 15.60 6.99 2.34
CA TYR A 6 14.59 6.69 1.31
C TYR A 6 13.23 7.35 1.60
N THR A 7 12.80 7.34 2.85
CA THR A 7 11.54 7.96 3.28
C THR A 7 11.55 9.47 3.05
N GLU A 8 12.65 10.15 3.35
CA GLU A 8 12.79 11.59 3.11
C GLU A 8 12.79 11.93 1.63
N GLN A 9 13.49 11.14 0.81
CA GLN A 9 13.48 11.28 -0.64
C GLN A 9 12.06 11.13 -1.22
N GLN A 10 11.29 10.14 -0.76
CA GLN A 10 9.90 9.96 -1.15
C GLN A 10 9.00 11.13 -0.68
N ASN A 11 9.20 11.63 0.53
CA ASN A 11 8.44 12.78 1.04
C ASN A 11 8.68 14.04 0.21
N ILE A 12 9.94 14.31 -0.19
CA ILE A 12 10.26 15.43 -1.08
C ILE A 12 9.55 15.28 -2.43
N LYS A 13 9.57 14.07 -3.01
CA LYS A 13 8.88 13.78 -4.28
C LYS A 13 7.37 14.04 -4.17
N TYR A 14 6.74 13.59 -3.08
CA TYR A 14 5.31 13.84 -2.87
C TYR A 14 4.99 15.31 -2.58
N LYS A 15 5.87 16.05 -1.88
CA LYS A 15 5.69 17.50 -1.68
C LYS A 15 5.74 18.25 -3.01
N LYS A 16 6.71 17.96 -3.88
CA LYS A 16 6.76 18.55 -5.24
C LYS A 16 5.48 18.26 -6.02
N LYS A 17 5.03 16.99 -6.01
CA LYS A 17 3.79 16.61 -6.70
C LYS A 17 2.54 17.26 -6.12
N LEU A 18 2.52 17.52 -4.81
CA LEU A 18 1.40 18.27 -4.20
C LEU A 18 1.37 19.70 -4.73
N ASN A 19 2.51 20.40 -4.79
CA ASN A 19 2.59 21.76 -5.29
C ASN A 19 2.09 21.82 -6.75
N GLU A 20 2.53 20.91 -7.63
CA GLU A 20 2.02 20.81 -9.01
C GLU A 20 0.49 20.65 -9.07
N LEU A 21 -0.11 19.93 -8.11
CA LEU A 21 -1.57 19.78 -8.04
C LEU A 21 -2.26 21.03 -7.50
N LEU A 22 -1.66 21.73 -6.55
CA LEU A 22 -2.18 22.99 -6.00
C LEU A 22 -2.16 24.12 -7.04
N ASP A 23 -1.15 24.14 -7.92
CA ASP A 23 -1.11 25.07 -9.06
C ASP A 23 -2.30 24.89 -10.01
N ILE A 24 -2.88 23.69 -10.08
CA ILE A 24 -4.05 23.40 -10.94
C ILE A 24 -5.36 23.64 -10.18
N LEU A 25 -5.43 23.27 -8.89
CA LEU A 25 -6.64 23.38 -8.08
C LEU A 25 -7.08 24.84 -7.86
N PRO A 26 -8.35 25.09 -7.47
CA PRO A 26 -8.78 26.43 -7.05
C PRO A 26 -7.87 26.98 -5.96
N ASP A 27 -7.52 28.26 -6.02
CA ASP A 27 -6.51 28.88 -5.15
C ASP A 27 -6.81 28.74 -3.66
N PHE A 28 -8.08 28.82 -3.29
CA PHE A 28 -8.51 28.64 -1.90
C PHE A 28 -8.19 27.25 -1.34
N SER A 29 -8.02 26.23 -2.20
CA SER A 29 -7.68 24.88 -1.77
C SER A 29 -6.35 24.80 -1.02
N THR A 30 -5.41 25.72 -1.29
CA THR A 30 -4.10 25.80 -0.62
C THR A 30 -4.23 25.87 0.89
N GLN A 31 -5.15 26.70 1.41
CA GLN A 31 -5.39 26.86 2.85
C GLN A 31 -5.78 25.54 3.54
N TYR A 32 -6.60 24.72 2.87
CA TYR A 32 -6.94 23.40 3.38
C TYR A 32 -5.71 22.48 3.45
N PHE A 33 -4.87 22.44 2.41
CA PHE A 33 -3.68 21.59 2.40
C PHE A 33 -2.60 22.06 3.38
N ASP A 34 -2.48 23.35 3.63
CA ASP A 34 -1.60 23.92 4.66
C ASP A 34 -2.06 23.45 6.05
N SER A 35 -3.36 23.43 6.32
CA SER A 35 -3.90 22.91 7.60
C SER A 35 -3.59 21.43 7.86
N LEU A 36 -3.25 20.67 6.82
CA LEU A 36 -2.87 19.28 6.93
C LEU A 36 -1.36 19.05 7.11
N GLU A 37 -0.52 20.12 7.14
CA GLU A 37 0.94 19.97 7.10
C GLU A 37 1.48 19.11 8.23
N PHE A 38 1.00 19.31 9.45
CA PHE A 38 1.45 18.59 10.63
C PHE A 38 0.68 17.27 10.89
N ASN A 39 -0.48 17.08 10.25
CA ASN A 39 -1.40 16.00 10.59
C ASN A 39 -1.46 14.87 9.55
N LYS A 40 -0.91 15.08 8.36
CA LYS A 40 -0.98 14.11 7.25
C LYS A 40 0.34 13.97 6.51
N GLN A 41 0.65 12.72 6.19
CA GLN A 41 1.81 12.38 5.36
C GLN A 41 1.65 12.98 3.94
N PRO A 42 2.75 13.44 3.30
CA PRO A 42 2.71 14.05 1.96
C PRO A 42 1.99 13.19 0.91
N ARG A 43 2.19 11.87 0.94
CA ARG A 43 1.48 10.93 0.06
C ARG A 43 -0.04 10.98 0.22
N THR A 44 -0.53 11.15 1.45
CA THR A 44 -1.97 11.25 1.73
C THR A 44 -2.53 12.56 1.21
N LYS A 45 -1.77 13.66 1.36
CA LYS A 45 -2.16 14.97 0.81
C LYS A 45 -2.27 14.93 -0.70
N VAL A 46 -1.31 14.32 -1.40
CA VAL A 46 -1.38 14.11 -2.86
C VAL A 46 -2.62 13.30 -3.26
N ALA A 47 -2.95 12.24 -2.53
CA ALA A 47 -4.15 11.45 -2.82
C ALA A 47 -5.43 12.29 -2.65
N TYR A 48 -5.53 13.12 -1.61
CA TYR A 48 -6.65 14.03 -1.40
C TYR A 48 -6.71 15.10 -2.49
N ALA A 49 -5.57 15.69 -2.87
CA ALA A 49 -5.53 16.68 -3.96
C ALA A 49 -6.01 16.09 -5.28
N MET A 50 -5.61 14.87 -5.61
CA MET A 50 -6.10 14.16 -6.80
C MET A 50 -7.61 13.87 -6.74
N ASP A 51 -8.14 13.51 -5.57
CA ASP A 51 -9.57 13.25 -5.40
C ASP A 51 -10.41 14.53 -5.51
N ILE A 52 -9.93 15.62 -4.91
CA ILE A 52 -10.58 16.95 -4.97
C ILE A 52 -10.51 17.50 -6.40
N LYS A 53 -9.35 17.36 -7.07
CA LYS A 53 -9.22 17.73 -8.50
C LYS A 53 -10.24 16.99 -9.36
N GLY A 54 -10.35 15.68 -9.21
CA GLY A 54 -11.33 14.89 -9.96
C GLY A 54 -12.79 15.26 -9.65
N PHE A 55 -13.07 15.77 -8.46
CA PHE A 55 -14.39 16.30 -8.14
C PHE A 55 -14.69 17.63 -8.85
N PHE A 56 -13.77 18.57 -8.85
CA PHE A 56 -13.96 19.82 -9.59
C PHE A 56 -14.02 19.58 -11.10
N GLU A 57 -13.21 18.68 -11.66
CA GLU A 57 -13.30 18.26 -13.06
C GLU A 57 -14.72 17.75 -13.37
N PHE A 58 -15.28 16.88 -12.52
CA PHE A 58 -16.65 16.41 -12.69
C PHE A 58 -17.69 17.55 -12.63
N LEU A 59 -17.52 18.53 -11.73
CA LEU A 59 -18.44 19.66 -11.65
C LEU A 59 -18.47 20.45 -12.95
N ILE A 60 -17.30 20.73 -13.52
CA ILE A 60 -17.15 21.44 -14.79
C ILE A 60 -17.78 20.64 -15.94
N GLU A 61 -17.49 19.35 -16.02
CA GLU A 61 -17.90 18.51 -17.15
C GLU A 61 -19.38 18.08 -17.09
N CYS A 62 -19.93 17.88 -15.89
CA CYS A 62 -21.21 17.18 -15.73
C CYS A 62 -22.32 17.99 -15.05
N ILE A 63 -22.01 19.15 -14.45
CA ILE A 63 -23.00 19.94 -13.71
C ILE A 63 -23.23 21.28 -14.44
N PRO A 64 -24.40 21.50 -15.04
CA PRO A 64 -24.65 22.69 -15.95
C PRO A 64 -24.31 24.04 -15.35
N LYS A 65 -24.56 24.25 -14.05
CA LYS A 65 -24.25 25.50 -13.34
C LYS A 65 -22.76 25.85 -13.26
N PHE A 66 -21.87 24.86 -13.52
CA PHE A 66 -20.42 25.04 -13.50
C PHE A 66 -19.77 24.82 -14.88
N SER A 67 -20.55 24.55 -15.92
CA SER A 67 -20.01 24.22 -17.25
C SER A 67 -19.19 25.33 -17.92
N SER A 68 -19.35 26.59 -17.50
CA SER A 68 -18.56 27.72 -17.95
C SER A 68 -17.35 28.05 -17.09
N TYR A 69 -17.14 27.31 -15.97
CA TYR A 69 -16.04 27.57 -15.04
C TYR A 69 -14.74 26.92 -15.56
N ALA A 70 -13.64 27.67 -15.45
CA ALA A 70 -12.32 27.03 -15.37
C ALA A 70 -12.02 26.60 -13.93
N MET A 71 -11.03 25.72 -13.76
CA MET A 71 -10.66 25.21 -12.43
C MET A 71 -10.34 26.33 -11.43
N LYS A 72 -9.71 27.41 -11.89
CA LYS A 72 -9.31 28.54 -11.05
C LYS A 72 -10.44 29.55 -10.76
N ASP A 73 -11.56 29.44 -11.43
CA ASP A 73 -12.69 30.38 -11.25
C ASP A 73 -13.46 30.08 -9.95
N PHE A 74 -13.38 28.85 -9.46
CA PHE A 74 -14.06 28.46 -8.21
C PHE A 74 -13.61 29.30 -7.03
N LYS A 75 -14.58 29.79 -6.26
CA LYS A 75 -14.42 30.50 -4.99
C LYS A 75 -14.97 29.65 -3.85
N PRO A 76 -14.57 29.87 -2.60
CA PRO A 76 -15.11 29.11 -1.45
C PRO A 76 -16.65 29.11 -1.42
N GLN A 77 -17.30 30.23 -1.75
CA GLN A 77 -18.75 30.37 -1.76
C GLN A 77 -19.45 29.49 -2.81
N ASP A 78 -18.74 29.06 -3.84
CA ASP A 78 -19.29 28.13 -4.84
C ASP A 78 -19.51 26.73 -4.24
N LEU A 79 -18.82 26.39 -3.15
CA LEU A 79 -19.05 25.14 -2.42
C LEU A 79 -20.48 25.06 -1.84
N GLU A 80 -21.11 26.19 -1.51
CA GLU A 80 -22.50 26.25 -1.02
C GLU A 80 -23.53 26.01 -2.14
N LYS A 81 -23.15 26.25 -3.39
CA LYS A 81 -24.00 25.95 -4.55
C LYS A 81 -24.08 24.45 -4.85
N ILE A 82 -23.20 23.64 -4.24
CA ILE A 82 -23.14 22.20 -4.45
C ILE A 82 -23.99 21.51 -3.40
N ASN A 83 -24.90 20.65 -3.84
CA ASN A 83 -25.80 19.91 -2.95
C ASN A 83 -25.46 18.43 -2.85
N GLY A 84 -26.13 17.70 -1.94
CA GLY A 84 -25.91 16.26 -1.74
C GLY A 84 -26.21 15.42 -3.00
N THR A 85 -27.15 15.88 -3.85
CA THR A 85 -27.47 15.19 -5.11
C THR A 85 -26.30 15.30 -6.10
N ASP A 86 -25.64 16.46 -6.19
CA ASP A 86 -24.45 16.63 -7.04
C ASP A 86 -23.31 15.69 -6.61
N ILE A 87 -23.12 15.52 -5.30
CA ILE A 87 -22.10 14.60 -4.75
C ILE A 87 -22.49 13.14 -5.02
N THR A 88 -23.77 12.78 -4.91
CA THR A 88 -24.25 11.44 -5.25
C THR A 88 -24.05 11.16 -6.74
N ARG A 89 -24.30 12.13 -7.61
CA ARG A 89 -24.01 12.02 -9.05
C ARG A 89 -22.50 11.84 -9.31
N TYR A 90 -21.63 12.55 -8.58
CA TYR A 90 -20.19 12.34 -8.64
C TYR A 90 -19.80 10.91 -8.25
N LEU A 91 -20.33 10.38 -7.13
CA LEU A 91 -20.03 9.01 -6.71
C LEU A 91 -20.50 7.95 -7.73
N ARG A 92 -21.62 8.20 -8.42
CA ARG A 92 -22.07 7.36 -9.52
C ARG A 92 -21.15 7.49 -10.74
N HIS A 93 -20.76 8.72 -11.09
CA HIS A 93 -19.83 8.99 -12.20
C HIS A 93 -18.49 8.29 -12.00
N VAL A 94 -17.88 8.35 -10.80
CA VAL A 94 -16.58 7.72 -10.56
C VAL A 94 -16.63 6.19 -10.59
N LYS A 95 -17.80 5.54 -10.48
CA LYS A 95 -17.91 4.09 -10.65
C LYS A 95 -17.59 3.65 -12.08
N LEU A 96 -17.98 4.45 -13.06
CA LEU A 96 -17.68 4.22 -14.48
C LEU A 96 -17.63 5.59 -15.20
N TYR A 97 -16.48 5.94 -15.72
CA TYR A 97 -16.28 7.15 -16.54
C TYR A 97 -15.23 6.92 -17.63
N LYS A 98 -15.23 7.78 -18.64
CA LYS A 98 -14.21 7.73 -19.70
C LYS A 98 -13.07 8.69 -19.39
N LYS A 99 -11.83 8.23 -19.56
CA LYS A 99 -10.65 9.08 -19.49
C LYS A 99 -9.70 8.70 -20.62
N ASN A 100 -9.34 9.67 -21.44
CA ASN A 100 -8.49 9.45 -22.62
C ASN A 100 -9.01 8.30 -23.51
N GLY A 101 -10.32 8.26 -23.75
CA GLY A 101 -10.99 7.25 -24.59
C GLY A 101 -11.13 5.85 -23.97
N ARG A 102 -10.66 5.66 -22.71
CA ARG A 102 -10.73 4.37 -22.00
C ARG A 102 -11.78 4.41 -20.90
N ASP A 103 -12.53 3.33 -20.75
CA ASP A 103 -13.45 3.17 -19.62
C ASP A 103 -12.64 2.90 -18.34
N ILE A 104 -12.87 3.74 -17.35
CA ILE A 104 -12.25 3.65 -16.02
C ILE A 104 -13.34 3.27 -15.03
N THR A 105 -13.10 2.19 -14.29
CA THR A 105 -13.97 1.75 -13.20
C THR A 105 -13.26 1.91 -11.87
N ASN A 106 -13.99 2.28 -10.83
CA ASN A 106 -13.49 2.35 -9.47
C ASN A 106 -14.28 1.41 -8.57
N SER A 107 -13.56 0.76 -7.64
CA SER A 107 -14.15 -0.04 -6.58
C SER A 107 -14.92 0.83 -5.59
N GLU A 108 -15.81 0.20 -4.80
CA GLU A 108 -16.54 0.85 -3.70
C GLU A 108 -15.59 1.47 -2.67
N SER A 109 -14.46 0.81 -2.41
CA SER A 109 -13.38 1.34 -1.56
C SER A 109 -12.81 2.65 -2.09
N ALA A 110 -12.61 2.76 -3.40
CA ALA A 110 -12.12 3.98 -4.04
C ALA A 110 -13.18 5.09 -3.96
N ALA A 111 -14.44 4.79 -4.21
CA ALA A 111 -15.55 5.74 -4.06
C ALA A 111 -15.68 6.24 -2.60
N LYS A 112 -15.58 5.33 -1.62
CA LYS A 112 -15.57 5.67 -0.18
C LYS A 112 -14.41 6.61 0.15
N ARG A 113 -13.18 6.33 -0.33
CA ARG A 113 -12.01 7.19 -0.10
C ARG A 113 -12.23 8.59 -0.67
N LYS A 114 -12.78 8.70 -1.88
CA LYS A 114 -13.10 9.99 -2.52
C LYS A 114 -14.12 10.80 -1.70
N LEU A 115 -15.18 10.15 -1.22
CA LEU A 115 -16.16 10.81 -0.36
C LEU A 115 -15.53 11.25 0.98
N CYS A 116 -14.64 10.44 1.57
CA CYS A 116 -13.90 10.84 2.76
C CYS A 116 -13.01 12.07 2.55
N ALA A 117 -12.34 12.16 1.39
CA ALA A 117 -11.54 13.34 1.05
C ALA A 117 -12.42 14.59 0.93
N LEU A 118 -13.56 14.48 0.25
CA LEU A 118 -14.52 15.59 0.13
C LEU A 118 -15.11 16.00 1.49
N ARG A 119 -15.50 15.03 2.34
CA ARG A 119 -15.99 15.34 3.69
C ARG A 119 -15.01 16.17 4.48
N ARG A 120 -13.74 15.79 4.50
CA ARG A 120 -12.68 16.54 5.20
C ARG A 120 -12.44 17.92 4.60
N PHE A 121 -12.55 18.03 3.28
CA PHE A 121 -12.44 19.31 2.60
C PHE A 121 -13.58 20.26 3.01
N TYR A 122 -14.82 19.82 2.96
CA TYR A 122 -15.97 20.58 3.41
C TYR A 122 -15.95 20.87 4.93
N GLU A 123 -15.57 19.89 5.74
CA GLU A 123 -15.41 20.04 7.20
C GLU A 123 -14.44 21.19 7.54
N TYR A 124 -13.35 21.33 6.77
CA TYR A 124 -12.41 22.44 6.96
C TYR A 124 -13.10 23.78 6.76
N TYR A 125 -13.79 24.00 5.65
CA TYR A 125 -14.42 25.28 5.35
C TYR A 125 -15.60 25.61 6.27
N CYS A 126 -16.36 24.61 6.69
CA CYS A 126 -17.40 24.80 7.73
C CYS A 126 -16.79 25.16 9.09
N ARG A 127 -15.69 24.52 9.49
CA ARG A 127 -15.01 24.81 10.78
C ARG A 127 -14.49 26.23 10.85
N TYR A 128 -14.04 26.77 9.74
CA TYR A 128 -13.57 28.17 9.66
C TYR A 128 -14.66 29.16 9.24
N GLU A 129 -15.93 28.75 9.28
CA GLU A 129 -17.10 29.57 9.00
C GLU A 129 -17.08 30.25 7.61
N ILE A 130 -16.31 29.70 6.67
CA ILE A 130 -16.21 30.19 5.29
C ILE A 130 -17.45 29.76 4.49
N ILE A 131 -18.03 28.61 4.82
CA ILE A 131 -19.30 28.11 4.32
C ILE A 131 -20.17 27.63 5.50
N SER A 132 -21.49 27.74 5.34
CA SER A 132 -22.45 27.42 6.39
C SER A 132 -22.89 25.94 6.44
N LEU A 133 -22.82 25.24 5.28
CA LEU A 133 -23.35 23.88 5.15
C LEU A 133 -22.34 22.90 4.54
N ASN A 134 -22.31 21.69 5.09
CA ASN A 134 -21.57 20.57 4.53
C ASN A 134 -22.53 19.55 3.85
N PRO A 135 -22.68 19.62 2.51
CA PRO A 135 -23.61 18.75 1.80
C PRO A 135 -23.20 17.27 1.79
N THR A 136 -21.93 16.97 2.11
CA THR A 136 -21.42 15.58 2.13
C THR A 136 -22.00 14.75 3.27
N ILE A 137 -22.50 15.38 4.33
CA ILE A 137 -23.11 14.69 5.48
C ILE A 137 -24.38 13.96 5.06
N LYS A 138 -25.14 14.54 4.10
CA LYS A 138 -26.39 13.97 3.58
C LYS A 138 -26.18 12.81 2.58
N VAL A 139 -24.93 12.46 2.29
CA VAL A 139 -24.59 11.39 1.33
C VAL A 139 -24.12 10.16 2.07
N ASP A 140 -24.79 9.03 1.81
CA ASP A 140 -24.44 7.76 2.41
C ASP A 140 -23.04 7.27 2.00
N MET A 141 -22.35 6.66 2.98
CA MET A 141 -21.06 6.02 2.68
C MET A 141 -21.27 4.75 1.86
N PRO A 142 -20.51 4.56 0.76
CA PRO A 142 -20.53 3.28 0.04
C PRO A 142 -20.24 2.11 0.98
N LYS A 143 -21.11 1.11 0.97
CA LYS A 143 -20.90 -0.14 1.71
C LYS A 143 -19.77 -0.92 1.05
N ILE A 144 -18.83 -1.38 1.85
CA ILE A 144 -17.73 -2.23 1.38
C ILE A 144 -18.09 -3.66 1.76
N HIS A 145 -18.20 -4.52 0.75
CA HIS A 145 -18.33 -5.96 0.99
C HIS A 145 -16.95 -6.52 1.38
N GLU A 146 -16.91 -7.27 2.46
CA GLU A 146 -15.70 -7.99 2.87
C GLU A 146 -15.38 -9.05 1.81
N LYS A 147 -14.14 -9.12 1.41
CA LYS A 147 -13.66 -10.12 0.46
C LYS A 147 -12.82 -11.13 1.22
N ALA A 148 -12.97 -12.41 0.87
CA ALA A 148 -12.09 -13.46 1.38
C ALA A 148 -10.61 -13.09 1.20
N ILE A 149 -9.80 -13.48 2.17
CA ILE A 149 -8.37 -13.20 2.14
C ILE A 149 -7.73 -14.11 1.10
N ILE A 150 -7.18 -13.48 0.05
CA ILE A 150 -6.37 -14.20 -0.92
C ILE A 150 -4.98 -14.36 -0.33
N ARG A 151 -4.53 -15.59 -0.17
CA ARG A 151 -3.20 -15.98 0.34
C ARG A 151 -2.65 -17.15 -0.47
N MET A 152 -1.39 -17.43 -0.30
CA MET A 152 -0.78 -18.65 -0.78
C MET A 152 -0.86 -19.70 0.34
N GLU A 153 -1.17 -20.93 -0.03
CA GLU A 153 -1.09 -22.06 0.88
C GLU A 153 0.38 -22.50 1.05
N PRO A 154 0.75 -23.24 2.11
CA PRO A 154 2.15 -23.61 2.36
C PRO A 154 2.85 -24.29 1.17
N ASN A 155 2.16 -25.20 0.47
CA ASN A 155 2.67 -25.85 -0.74
C ASN A 155 2.86 -24.87 -1.91
N GLU A 156 1.98 -23.87 -2.05
CA GLU A 156 2.13 -22.81 -3.05
C GLU A 156 3.31 -21.89 -2.73
N VAL A 157 3.61 -21.67 -1.44
CA VAL A 157 4.79 -20.88 -1.02
C VAL A 157 6.07 -21.62 -1.38
N ALA A 158 6.16 -22.93 -1.07
CA ALA A 158 7.31 -23.75 -1.44
C ALA A 158 7.54 -23.75 -2.95
N GLU A 159 6.51 -24.07 -3.74
CA GLU A 159 6.59 -24.05 -5.21
C GLU A 159 6.96 -22.66 -5.74
N PHE A 160 6.47 -21.59 -5.10
CA PHE A 160 6.80 -20.22 -5.49
C PHE A 160 8.29 -19.93 -5.33
N LEU A 161 8.89 -20.28 -4.19
CA LEU A 161 10.32 -20.08 -3.92
C LEU A 161 11.19 -20.98 -4.82
N ASP A 162 10.82 -22.23 -5.02
CA ASP A 162 11.48 -23.16 -5.96
C ASP A 162 11.51 -22.59 -7.39
N ASN A 163 10.39 -22.00 -7.86
CA ASN A 163 10.32 -21.36 -9.15
C ASN A 163 11.11 -20.05 -9.22
N VAL A 164 11.27 -19.34 -8.10
CA VAL A 164 12.15 -18.15 -8.03
C VAL A 164 13.62 -18.56 -8.13
N GLU A 165 14.01 -19.67 -7.54
CA GLU A 165 15.38 -20.17 -7.55
C GLU A 165 15.74 -20.81 -8.92
N SER A 166 14.90 -21.72 -9.39
CA SER A 166 15.17 -22.49 -10.62
C SER A 166 14.83 -21.77 -11.92
N GLY A 167 13.90 -20.81 -11.89
CA GLY A 167 13.35 -20.19 -13.10
C GLY A 167 12.34 -21.06 -13.84
N ASN A 168 11.87 -22.16 -13.25
CA ASN A 168 10.88 -23.04 -13.85
C ASN A 168 9.60 -22.29 -14.25
N LYS A 169 9.00 -22.71 -15.35
CA LYS A 169 7.78 -22.13 -15.93
C LYS A 169 7.90 -20.66 -16.38
N LEU A 170 9.11 -20.07 -16.38
CA LEU A 170 9.35 -18.75 -16.95
C LEU A 170 9.45 -18.82 -18.48
N THR A 171 9.03 -17.75 -19.15
CA THR A 171 9.22 -17.61 -20.62
C THR A 171 10.70 -17.38 -20.95
N LYS A 172 11.11 -17.65 -22.20
CA LYS A 172 12.49 -17.45 -22.66
C LYS A 172 13.01 -16.03 -22.36
N THR A 173 12.19 -15.01 -22.58
CA THR A 173 12.55 -13.61 -22.27
C THR A 173 12.70 -13.35 -20.77
N GLN A 174 11.86 -13.98 -19.94
CA GLN A 174 11.94 -13.87 -18.50
C GLN A 174 13.17 -14.57 -17.92
N LEU A 175 13.58 -15.71 -18.51
CA LEU A 175 14.78 -16.46 -18.11
C LEU A 175 16.06 -15.65 -18.31
N GLN A 176 16.20 -14.89 -19.41
CA GLN A 176 17.37 -14.04 -19.63
C GLN A 176 17.61 -13.01 -18.53
N SER A 177 16.53 -12.44 -17.98
CA SER A 177 16.62 -11.50 -16.84
C SER A 177 16.69 -12.22 -15.51
N HIS A 178 16.09 -13.41 -15.40
CA HIS A 178 16.13 -14.25 -14.21
C HIS A 178 17.56 -14.66 -13.87
N GLU A 179 18.32 -15.20 -14.80
CA GLU A 179 19.71 -15.65 -14.58
C GLU A 179 20.61 -14.57 -13.95
N LYS A 180 20.38 -13.31 -14.29
CA LYS A 180 21.14 -12.16 -13.78
C LYS A 180 20.66 -11.63 -12.43
N LEU A 181 19.47 -12.01 -12.00
CA LEU A 181 18.79 -11.37 -10.88
C LEU A 181 18.20 -12.37 -9.88
N LYS A 182 18.35 -13.66 -10.12
CA LYS A 182 17.71 -14.72 -9.31
C LYS A 182 18.09 -14.65 -7.84
N THR A 183 19.35 -14.46 -7.52
CA THR A 183 19.85 -14.37 -6.13
C THR A 183 19.21 -13.20 -5.38
N ARG A 184 19.13 -12.03 -6.03
CA ARG A 184 18.42 -10.86 -5.50
C ARG A 184 16.92 -11.13 -5.34
N ASP A 185 16.30 -11.70 -6.38
CA ASP A 185 14.85 -11.95 -6.41
C ASP A 185 14.47 -12.95 -5.32
N LEU A 186 15.29 -14.00 -5.13
CA LEU A 186 15.11 -14.98 -4.07
C LEU A 186 15.24 -14.31 -2.70
N ALA A 187 16.33 -13.60 -2.43
CA ALA A 187 16.54 -12.92 -1.15
C ALA A 187 15.39 -11.96 -0.80
N LEU A 188 14.92 -11.17 -1.77
CA LEU A 188 13.82 -10.24 -1.56
C LEU A 188 12.51 -10.94 -1.25
N LEU A 189 12.16 -11.99 -1.99
CA LEU A 189 10.89 -12.68 -1.85
C LEU A 189 10.87 -13.57 -0.59
N THR A 190 11.99 -14.23 -0.25
CA THR A 190 12.16 -14.97 1.00
C THR A 190 12.06 -14.03 2.20
N LEU A 191 12.72 -12.86 2.15
CA LEU A 191 12.57 -11.83 3.18
C LEU A 191 11.10 -11.41 3.37
N MET A 192 10.36 -11.18 2.28
CA MET A 192 8.96 -10.75 2.37
C MET A 192 8.04 -11.85 2.91
N LEU A 193 8.29 -13.12 2.55
CA LEU A 193 7.51 -14.28 3.00
C LEU A 193 7.90 -14.72 4.42
N GLY A 194 9.16 -14.58 4.82
CA GLY A 194 9.65 -14.99 6.15
C GLY A 194 9.49 -13.93 7.23
N THR A 195 9.15 -12.68 6.88
CA THR A 195 9.00 -11.59 7.87
C THR A 195 7.68 -10.83 7.79
N GLY A 196 6.97 -10.95 6.69
CA GLY A 196 5.78 -10.16 6.44
C GLY A 196 6.04 -8.65 6.33
N ILE A 197 7.26 -8.20 6.07
CA ILE A 197 7.63 -6.78 5.90
C ILE A 197 6.76 -6.11 4.82
N ARG A 198 6.44 -4.83 4.98
CA ARG A 198 5.72 -4.09 3.93
C ARG A 198 6.66 -3.83 2.74
N VAL A 199 6.13 -3.90 1.52
CA VAL A 199 6.91 -3.65 0.31
C VAL A 199 7.64 -2.31 0.34
N SER A 200 7.04 -1.26 0.91
CA SER A 200 7.67 0.05 1.03
C SER A 200 8.80 0.08 2.06
N GLU A 201 8.71 -0.71 3.10
CA GLU A 201 9.77 -0.91 4.09
C GLU A 201 10.91 -1.72 3.45
N CYS A 202 10.59 -2.82 2.77
CA CYS A 202 11.55 -3.69 2.08
C CYS A 202 12.41 -2.94 1.05
N VAL A 203 11.80 -2.15 0.15
CA VAL A 203 12.57 -1.35 -0.84
C VAL A 203 13.32 -0.18 -0.21
N GLY A 204 12.94 0.22 0.99
CA GLY A 204 13.59 1.29 1.75
C GLY A 204 14.84 0.85 2.50
N LEU A 205 15.09 -0.46 2.64
CA LEU A 205 16.24 -0.98 3.38
C LEU A 205 17.56 -0.58 2.77
N ASP A 206 18.49 -0.21 3.62
CA ASP A 206 19.91 -0.07 3.33
C ASP A 206 20.67 -1.32 3.80
N ILE A 207 21.88 -1.51 3.29
CA ILE A 207 22.72 -2.66 3.69
C ILE A 207 22.92 -2.67 5.20
N ASN A 208 23.15 -1.50 5.80
CA ASN A 208 23.39 -1.35 7.24
C ASN A 208 22.14 -1.51 8.11
N ASP A 209 20.95 -1.69 7.50
CA ASP A 209 19.73 -2.01 8.25
C ASP A 209 19.61 -3.49 8.59
N VAL A 210 20.47 -4.34 8.01
CA VAL A 210 20.50 -5.79 8.29
C VAL A 210 21.53 -6.08 9.37
N ASP A 211 21.06 -6.61 10.50
CA ASP A 211 21.86 -7.01 11.65
C ASP A 211 21.85 -8.55 11.72
N PHE A 212 22.93 -9.16 11.21
CA PHE A 212 23.08 -10.63 11.20
C PHE A 212 23.49 -11.21 12.56
N ASP A 213 24.00 -10.40 13.48
CA ASP A 213 24.38 -10.87 14.81
C ASP A 213 23.12 -11.15 15.65
N ASN A 214 22.06 -10.42 15.40
CA ASN A 214 20.78 -10.55 16.11
C ASN A 214 19.63 -11.03 15.21
N ASP A 215 19.87 -11.47 13.98
CA ASP A 215 18.89 -11.94 13.00
C ASP A 215 17.68 -11.00 12.84
N ARG A 216 17.96 -9.71 12.64
CA ARG A 216 16.92 -8.69 12.55
C ARG A 216 17.23 -7.64 11.50
N ILE A 217 16.18 -6.98 11.04
CA ILE A 217 16.28 -5.79 10.18
C ILE A 217 15.65 -4.60 10.88
N ARG A 218 16.27 -3.44 10.73
CA ARG A 218 15.73 -2.17 11.17
C ARG A 218 14.80 -1.61 10.10
N VAL A 219 13.56 -1.30 10.46
CA VAL A 219 12.55 -0.74 9.55
C VAL A 219 11.99 0.56 10.08
N ILE A 220 11.73 1.51 9.19
CA ILE A 220 11.04 2.75 9.53
C ILE A 220 9.55 2.56 9.23
N ARG A 221 8.75 2.47 10.28
CA ARG A 221 7.29 2.29 10.20
C ARG A 221 6.59 3.59 9.77
N LYS A 222 5.31 3.45 9.38
CA LYS A 222 4.47 4.60 9.04
C LYS A 222 4.38 5.56 10.23
N GLY A 223 4.85 6.80 10.06
CA GLY A 223 4.94 7.82 11.11
C GLY A 223 6.35 8.10 11.59
N GLY A 224 7.36 7.39 11.04
CA GLY A 224 8.78 7.66 11.32
C GLY A 224 9.33 6.89 12.52
N SER A 225 8.52 6.05 13.20
CA SER A 225 9.03 5.22 14.29
C SER A 225 9.90 4.08 13.75
N GLU A 226 11.05 3.87 14.37
CA GLU A 226 11.91 2.72 14.11
C GLU A 226 11.36 1.47 14.80
N SER A 227 11.55 0.31 14.19
CA SER A 227 11.17 -0.99 14.71
C SER A 227 12.11 -2.05 14.16
N PHE A 228 12.29 -3.14 14.89
CA PHE A 228 13.01 -4.30 14.42
C PHE A 228 12.03 -5.36 13.94
N VAL A 229 12.43 -6.09 12.90
CA VAL A 229 11.73 -7.27 12.38
C VAL A 229 12.75 -8.40 12.36
N TYR A 230 12.43 -9.50 13.05
CA TYR A 230 13.31 -10.65 13.14
C TYR A 230 13.08 -11.60 11.97
N PHE A 231 14.13 -12.30 11.55
CA PHE A 231 14.09 -13.27 10.46
C PHE A 231 14.74 -14.59 10.86
N GLY A 232 14.30 -15.67 10.21
CA GLY A 232 14.83 -17.02 10.44
C GLY A 232 15.98 -17.38 9.48
N ASP A 233 16.50 -18.59 9.64
CA ASP A 233 17.69 -19.10 8.95
C ASP A 233 17.59 -19.04 7.42
N GLU A 234 16.44 -19.40 6.86
CA GLU A 234 16.22 -19.39 5.40
C GLU A 234 16.36 -17.96 4.82
N VAL A 235 15.83 -16.95 5.53
CA VAL A 235 15.98 -15.54 5.15
C VAL A 235 17.43 -15.10 5.30
N ARG A 236 18.09 -15.54 6.38
CA ARG A 236 19.52 -15.27 6.64
C ARG A 236 20.39 -15.76 5.49
N GLU A 237 20.22 -17.01 5.11
CA GLU A 237 20.98 -17.64 4.03
C GLU A 237 20.75 -16.92 2.68
N ALA A 238 19.49 -16.66 2.33
CA ALA A 238 19.15 -15.96 1.10
C ALA A 238 19.75 -14.54 1.05
N LEU A 239 19.74 -13.82 2.18
CA LEU A 239 20.33 -12.47 2.26
C LEU A 239 21.87 -12.51 2.16
N LEU A 240 22.53 -13.46 2.83
CA LEU A 240 23.98 -13.61 2.75
C LEU A 240 24.43 -13.91 1.31
N ASN A 241 23.78 -14.86 0.65
CA ASN A 241 24.06 -15.22 -0.74
C ASN A 241 23.89 -14.02 -1.68
N TYR A 242 22.85 -13.23 -1.49
CA TYR A 242 22.67 -12.01 -2.29
C TYR A 242 23.72 -10.94 -1.96
N LEU A 243 24.09 -10.75 -0.69
CA LEU A 243 25.07 -9.73 -0.30
C LEU A 243 26.46 -10.03 -0.86
N GLU A 244 26.87 -11.29 -1.01
CA GLU A 244 28.10 -11.64 -1.69
C GLU A 244 28.10 -11.19 -3.17
N GLU A 245 26.99 -11.40 -3.88
CA GLU A 245 26.83 -10.90 -5.24
C GLU A 245 26.74 -9.35 -5.25
N ARG A 246 26.03 -8.77 -4.28
CA ARG A 246 25.81 -7.32 -4.16
C ARG A 246 27.11 -6.53 -4.00
N LYS A 247 28.15 -7.10 -3.34
CA LYS A 247 29.49 -6.48 -3.20
C LYS A 247 30.15 -6.17 -4.54
N ASN A 248 29.84 -6.97 -5.57
CA ASN A 248 30.39 -6.82 -6.91
C ASN A 248 29.61 -5.84 -7.79
N LEU A 249 28.49 -5.30 -7.31
CA LEU A 249 27.68 -4.34 -8.05
C LEU A 249 28.10 -2.91 -7.72
N THR A 250 28.23 -2.08 -8.74
CA THR A 250 28.44 -0.63 -8.58
C THR A 250 27.12 0.09 -8.88
N PRO A 251 26.36 0.52 -7.86
CA PRO A 251 25.14 1.29 -8.05
C PRO A 251 25.40 2.68 -8.64
N ASP A 252 24.35 3.29 -9.18
CA ASP A 252 24.36 4.68 -9.56
C ASP A 252 24.45 5.58 -8.31
N GLU A 253 24.96 6.82 -8.51
CA GLU A 253 25.07 7.84 -7.46
C GLU A 253 23.75 8.03 -6.67
N GLY A 254 23.87 8.04 -5.35
CA GLY A 254 22.73 8.15 -4.41
C GLY A 254 21.95 6.84 -4.20
N HIS A 255 22.50 5.70 -4.65
CA HIS A 255 21.90 4.38 -4.47
C HIS A 255 22.87 3.34 -3.88
N GLU A 256 24.03 3.79 -3.43
CA GLU A 256 25.15 2.95 -2.97
C GLU A 256 24.76 2.09 -1.77
N ASN A 257 24.04 2.68 -0.82
CA ASN A 257 23.62 2.02 0.42
C ASN A 257 22.41 1.13 0.27
N ALA A 258 21.66 1.23 -0.85
CA ALA A 258 20.43 0.45 -1.02
C ALA A 258 20.70 -1.06 -0.97
N LEU A 259 19.96 -1.78 -0.12
CA LEU A 259 20.06 -3.23 -0.02
C LEU A 259 19.71 -3.87 -1.38
N PHE A 260 18.54 -3.60 -1.93
CA PHE A 260 18.09 -4.19 -3.19
C PHE A 260 18.26 -3.25 -4.38
N ILE A 261 19.06 -3.68 -5.36
CA ILE A 261 19.39 -2.92 -6.57
C ILE A 261 18.66 -3.50 -7.79
N SER A 262 18.14 -2.61 -8.62
CA SER A 262 17.52 -2.97 -9.90
C SER A 262 18.58 -3.26 -10.97
N ALA A 263 18.17 -3.88 -12.09
CA ALA A 263 19.04 -4.05 -13.28
C ALA A 263 19.57 -2.72 -13.84
N LYS A 264 18.95 -1.58 -13.48
CA LYS A 264 19.39 -0.22 -13.84
C LYS A 264 20.30 0.40 -12.77
N LYS A 265 20.93 -0.40 -11.91
CA LYS A 265 21.85 0.03 -10.86
C LYS A 265 21.27 1.04 -9.85
N LYS A 266 19.96 1.14 -9.73
CA LYS A 266 19.25 2.02 -8.80
C LYS A 266 18.49 1.22 -7.76
N ARG A 267 18.24 1.80 -6.59
CA ARG A 267 17.37 1.23 -5.57
C ARG A 267 16.08 0.68 -6.21
N LEU A 268 15.70 -0.54 -5.84
CA LEU A 268 14.49 -1.16 -6.34
C LEU A 268 13.26 -0.35 -5.89
N CYS A 269 12.31 -0.15 -6.77
CA CYS A 269 11.09 0.58 -6.43
C CYS A 269 9.91 -0.38 -6.18
N VAL A 270 8.90 0.09 -5.45
CA VAL A 270 7.69 -0.69 -5.14
C VAL A 270 7.06 -1.30 -6.39
N ARG A 271 6.98 -0.54 -7.48
CA ARG A 271 6.40 -1.04 -8.73
C ARG A 271 7.17 -2.20 -9.33
N SER A 272 8.50 -2.19 -9.24
CA SER A 272 9.34 -3.31 -9.69
C SER A 272 9.08 -4.57 -8.86
N VAL A 273 8.91 -4.43 -7.55
CA VAL A 273 8.57 -5.57 -6.67
C VAL A 273 7.16 -6.11 -6.98
N GLU A 274 6.17 -5.25 -7.25
CA GLU A 274 4.85 -5.67 -7.67
C GLU A 274 4.90 -6.52 -8.95
N LEU A 275 5.69 -6.09 -9.94
CA LEU A 275 5.87 -6.82 -11.19
C LEU A 275 6.63 -8.13 -10.99
N LEU A 276 7.63 -8.13 -10.10
CA LEU A 276 8.40 -9.30 -9.72
C LEU A 276 7.51 -10.37 -9.07
N VAL A 277 6.75 -9.98 -8.04
CA VAL A 277 5.79 -10.88 -7.37
C VAL A 277 4.79 -11.44 -8.38
N LYS A 278 4.24 -10.59 -9.27
CA LYS A 278 3.32 -11.04 -10.32
C LYS A 278 3.98 -12.06 -11.24
N LYS A 279 5.23 -11.81 -11.68
CA LYS A 279 5.99 -12.71 -12.57
C LYS A 279 6.05 -14.13 -12.01
N TYR A 280 6.50 -14.26 -10.78
CA TYR A 280 6.66 -15.59 -10.15
C TYR A 280 5.34 -16.19 -9.66
N ALA A 281 4.39 -15.37 -9.18
CA ALA A 281 3.09 -15.90 -8.78
C ALA A 281 2.33 -16.56 -9.93
N GLN A 282 2.49 -16.06 -11.15
CA GLN A 282 1.88 -16.68 -12.35
C GLN A 282 2.43 -18.06 -12.69
N THR A 283 3.59 -18.46 -12.15
CA THR A 283 4.14 -19.82 -12.33
C THR A 283 3.48 -20.85 -11.40
N VAL A 284 2.83 -20.37 -10.33
CA VAL A 284 2.17 -21.21 -9.31
C VAL A 284 0.66 -21.20 -9.47
N THR A 285 0.08 -20.01 -9.67
CA THR A 285 -1.38 -19.86 -9.75
C THR A 285 -1.79 -18.84 -10.81
N THR A 286 -2.81 -19.19 -11.60
CA THR A 286 -3.43 -18.29 -12.58
C THR A 286 -4.72 -17.66 -12.04
N VAL A 287 -5.28 -18.23 -10.97
CA VAL A 287 -6.57 -17.81 -10.38
C VAL A 287 -6.39 -16.76 -9.29
N LYS A 288 -5.35 -16.91 -8.46
CA LYS A 288 -5.07 -16.00 -7.35
C LYS A 288 -4.24 -14.80 -7.82
N HIS A 289 -4.74 -13.59 -7.62
CA HIS A 289 -3.95 -12.38 -7.87
C HIS A 289 -3.04 -12.06 -6.68
N ILE A 290 -1.85 -12.62 -6.68
CA ILE A 290 -0.84 -12.42 -5.64
C ILE A 290 -0.12 -11.08 -5.84
N THR A 291 0.01 -10.33 -4.75
CA THR A 291 0.68 -9.02 -4.68
C THR A 291 1.60 -9.01 -3.45
N PRO A 292 2.51 -8.05 -3.32
CA PRO A 292 3.33 -7.91 -2.10
C PRO A 292 2.51 -7.89 -0.80
N HIS A 293 1.34 -7.27 -0.82
CA HIS A 293 0.45 -7.29 0.35
C HIS A 293 -0.11 -8.69 0.64
N LYS A 294 -0.30 -9.52 -0.41
CA LYS A 294 -0.76 -10.90 -0.24
C LYS A 294 0.34 -11.82 0.31
N LEU A 295 1.62 -11.59 -0.04
CA LEU A 295 2.74 -12.27 0.60
C LEU A 295 2.76 -11.98 2.11
N ARG A 296 2.58 -10.74 2.50
CA ARG A 296 2.46 -10.36 3.91
C ARG A 296 1.22 -11.00 4.57
N SER A 297 0.08 -11.08 3.89
CA SER A 297 -1.10 -11.78 4.39
C SER A 297 -0.84 -13.28 4.55
N THR A 298 -0.09 -13.90 3.64
CA THR A 298 0.36 -15.30 3.71
C THR A 298 1.19 -15.53 4.97
N TYR A 299 2.25 -14.72 5.16
CA TYR A 299 3.08 -14.80 6.38
C TYR A 299 2.26 -14.67 7.66
N GLY A 300 1.42 -13.64 7.75
CA GLY A 300 0.62 -13.41 8.95
C GLY A 300 -0.41 -14.51 9.21
N THR A 301 -0.94 -15.15 8.15
CA THR A 301 -1.83 -16.30 8.28
C THR A 301 -1.10 -17.53 8.81
N ASN A 302 0.06 -17.84 8.22
CA ASN A 302 0.89 -18.99 8.66
C ASN A 302 1.34 -18.77 10.10
N LEU A 303 1.82 -17.58 10.46
CA LEU A 303 2.19 -17.24 11.83
C LEU A 303 1.02 -17.42 12.81
N TYR A 304 -0.20 -17.02 12.41
CA TYR A 304 -1.38 -17.21 13.25
C TYR A 304 -1.78 -18.68 13.37
N GLN A 305 -1.67 -19.46 12.30
CA GLN A 305 -1.97 -20.91 12.34
C GLN A 305 -1.02 -21.66 13.29
N GLU A 306 0.25 -21.30 13.27
CA GLU A 306 1.27 -21.95 14.13
C GLU A 306 1.23 -21.46 15.59
N SER A 307 1.12 -20.14 15.80
CA SER A 307 1.20 -19.56 17.14
C SER A 307 -0.13 -19.53 17.89
N GLN A 308 -1.25 -19.54 17.20
CA GLN A 308 -2.61 -19.33 17.73
C GLN A 308 -2.77 -18.01 18.51
N ASP A 309 -1.80 -17.08 18.38
CA ASP A 309 -1.74 -15.81 19.10
C ASP A 309 -1.93 -14.62 18.14
N ILE A 310 -3.11 -14.01 18.18
CA ILE A 310 -3.46 -12.87 17.36
C ILE A 310 -2.70 -11.59 17.74
N TYR A 311 -2.28 -11.48 19.02
CA TYR A 311 -1.53 -10.33 19.51
C TYR A 311 -0.08 -10.39 19.01
N LEU A 312 0.54 -11.58 19.04
CA LEU A 312 1.85 -11.81 18.43
C LEU A 312 1.83 -11.44 16.94
N VAL A 313 0.83 -11.91 16.19
CA VAL A 313 0.70 -11.59 14.77
C VAL A 313 0.53 -10.08 14.54
N ALA A 314 -0.27 -9.41 15.37
CA ALA A 314 -0.46 -7.96 15.28
C ALA A 314 0.85 -7.20 15.55
N ASP A 315 1.61 -7.60 16.54
CA ASP A 315 2.88 -6.99 16.92
C ASP A 315 3.94 -7.19 15.83
N VAL A 316 4.18 -8.42 15.42
CA VAL A 316 5.15 -8.75 14.36
C VAL A 316 4.82 -8.02 13.06
N LEU A 317 3.56 -7.98 12.65
CA LEU A 317 3.12 -7.22 11.50
C LEU A 317 3.12 -5.69 11.74
N GLY A 318 3.27 -5.21 12.98
CA GLY A 318 3.21 -3.78 13.33
C GLY A 318 1.85 -3.17 12.97
N HIS A 319 0.77 -3.81 13.41
CA HIS A 319 -0.58 -3.27 13.33
C HIS A 319 -0.87 -2.46 14.60
N LYS A 320 -1.20 -1.18 14.45
CA LYS A 320 -1.55 -0.32 15.60
C LYS A 320 -2.87 -0.71 16.28
N ASP A 321 -3.74 -1.42 15.57
CA ASP A 321 -5.04 -1.88 16.06
C ASP A 321 -5.20 -3.37 15.79
N VAL A 322 -5.25 -4.15 16.86
CA VAL A 322 -5.46 -5.61 16.83
C VAL A 322 -6.78 -5.99 16.14
N ASN A 323 -7.79 -5.12 16.19
CA ASN A 323 -9.05 -5.37 15.48
C ASN A 323 -8.86 -5.48 13.96
N THR A 324 -7.86 -4.79 13.40
CA THR A 324 -7.48 -4.95 11.99
C THR A 324 -7.01 -6.38 11.73
N THR A 325 -6.17 -6.93 12.61
CA THR A 325 -5.68 -8.30 12.55
C THR A 325 -6.81 -9.30 12.75
N ARG A 326 -7.63 -9.10 13.77
CA ARG A 326 -8.78 -9.98 14.10
C ARG A 326 -9.77 -10.09 12.94
N LYS A 327 -10.13 -8.98 12.29
CA LYS A 327 -10.99 -9.01 11.11
C LYS A 327 -10.37 -9.76 9.95
N HIS A 328 -9.05 -9.64 9.80
CA HIS A 328 -8.30 -10.27 8.73
C HIS A 328 -8.23 -11.79 8.86
N TYR A 329 -8.28 -12.31 10.08
CA TYR A 329 -8.18 -13.76 10.38
C TYR A 329 -9.48 -14.35 10.96
N ALA A 330 -10.62 -13.65 10.78
CA ALA A 330 -11.90 -14.04 11.37
C ALA A 330 -12.35 -15.46 10.97
N GLU A 331 -12.09 -15.89 9.73
CA GLU A 331 -12.43 -17.25 9.26
C GLU A 331 -11.63 -18.33 10.01
N ILE A 332 -10.34 -18.10 10.23
CA ILE A 332 -9.48 -19.04 10.99
C ILE A 332 -9.88 -19.07 12.46
N VAL A 333 -10.23 -17.91 13.02
CA VAL A 333 -10.75 -17.83 14.40
C VAL A 333 -12.04 -18.65 14.55
N GLU A 334 -12.91 -18.64 13.55
CA GLU A 334 -14.15 -19.44 13.60
C GLU A 334 -13.88 -20.95 13.50
N GLU A 335 -12.92 -21.36 12.70
CA GLU A 335 -12.48 -22.76 12.61
C GLU A 335 -11.87 -23.23 13.93
N ASN A 336 -11.03 -22.39 14.56
CA ASN A 336 -10.47 -22.65 15.88
C ASN A 336 -11.55 -22.76 16.96
N LYS A 337 -12.59 -21.95 16.94
CA LYS A 337 -13.73 -22.09 17.86
C LYS A 337 -14.44 -23.42 17.69
N ARG A 338 -14.63 -23.88 16.44
CA ARG A 338 -15.21 -25.20 16.16
C ARG A 338 -14.35 -26.34 16.72
N SER A 339 -13.03 -26.23 16.58
CA SER A 339 -12.08 -27.20 17.11
C SER A 339 -12.03 -27.18 18.65
N ALA A 340 -12.17 -26.01 19.25
CA ALA A 340 -12.15 -25.82 20.70
C ALA A 340 -13.31 -26.53 21.44
N ARG A 341 -14.39 -26.92 20.76
CA ARG A 341 -15.56 -27.61 21.37
C ARG A 341 -15.18 -28.89 22.12
N ASN A 342 -14.09 -29.54 21.74
CA ASN A 342 -13.64 -30.80 22.31
C ASN A 342 -12.42 -30.68 23.25
N ILE A 343 -11.91 -29.45 23.47
CA ILE A 343 -10.75 -29.21 24.32
C ILE A 343 -11.09 -29.38 25.80
N VAL A 344 -12.30 -28.93 26.21
CA VAL A 344 -12.77 -29.07 27.60
C VAL A 344 -13.49 -30.41 27.74
N LYS A 345 -12.86 -31.35 28.43
CA LYS A 345 -13.49 -32.61 28.83
C LYS A 345 -14.27 -32.37 30.12
N LEU A 346 -15.58 -32.62 30.09
CA LEU A 346 -16.47 -32.43 31.26
C LEU A 346 -16.34 -33.58 32.29
N ARG A 347 -15.83 -34.73 31.87
CA ARG A 347 -15.55 -35.88 32.74
C ARG A 347 -14.13 -36.37 32.46
N LYS A 348 -13.35 -36.62 33.53
CA LYS A 348 -12.08 -37.35 33.42
C LYS A 348 -12.44 -38.83 33.41
N ASP A 349 -12.02 -39.55 32.37
CA ASP A 349 -12.00 -41.00 32.34
C ASP A 349 -10.99 -41.53 33.34
#